data_2b41134538914afb368d709d08fb9052
#
_entry.id   2b41134538914afb368d709d08fb9052
#
_cell.length_a   1.000
_cell.length_b   1.000
_cell.length_c   1.000
_cell.angle_alpha   90.00
_cell.angle_beta   90.00
_cell.angle_gamma   90.00
#
_symmetry.space_group_name_H-M   'P 1'
#
loop_
_entity.id
_entity.type
_entity.pdbx_description
1 polymer ?
#
loop_
_entity_poly.entity_id
_entity_poly.type
_entity_poly.pdbx_seq_one_letter_code
_entity_poly.pdbx_strand_id
1 'polypeptide(L)'
;MSWSSRLEGVAPFRVMNLLEAAQAREAVGHDVIHLEIGEPDFPTPRPVLEAGQQALSAGHTRYTPAAGLPALREAIAEHYAERFGAEVAPERILVTPGASGALLLASQLLVEPGDRVLMADPTYPCNRHFMALAGAEIDAVPVDGQSGWQLDAELVARHWRESTRLAMLASPSNPTGHMLDAGQLGRVASAVAERGGHLLVDEIYQGLTYDLAPLSATAVAPESFVVNSFSKYFGMTGWRLGWLVAPEAAVEPLSRLAQNVFLAASTPAQHAALVAFRPDCLDLLEQRRVELQRRRDALLDGLASLGLAPSLPPQGAFYLWLDISRYSDDSETFCLRFLEEENVAITPGTDFALQGGEHHVRIAFTTDVGRLEEAVGRLGRFLTRQRGRA
;
A
#
# COMPACT_ATOMS: atom_id res chain seq x y z
N MET A 1 -19.70 30.46 3.03
CA MET A 1 -19.04 29.87 1.86
C MET A 1 -19.23 28.36 1.96
N SER A 2 -19.70 27.70 0.92
CA SER A 2 -19.80 26.23 0.87
C SER A 2 -18.64 25.70 0.06
N TRP A 3 -17.98 24.67 0.58
CA TRP A 3 -16.95 23.90 -0.14
C TRP A 3 -17.62 22.83 -1.01
N SER A 4 -16.85 22.19 -1.88
CA SER A 4 -17.33 21.08 -2.69
C SER A 4 -17.80 19.93 -1.80
N SER A 5 -18.99 19.38 -2.06
CA SER A 5 -19.54 18.22 -1.35
C SER A 5 -18.66 16.95 -1.48
N ARG A 6 -17.77 16.90 -2.46
CA ARG A 6 -16.79 15.78 -2.60
C ARG A 6 -15.91 15.60 -1.37
N LEU A 7 -15.66 16.69 -0.60
CA LEU A 7 -14.87 16.62 0.63
C LEU A 7 -15.58 15.88 1.77
N GLU A 8 -16.91 15.77 1.73
CA GLU A 8 -17.68 15.03 2.74
C GLU A 8 -17.36 13.52 2.72
N GLY A 9 -16.93 12.99 1.56
CA GLY A 9 -16.48 11.62 1.39
C GLY A 9 -15.01 11.36 1.75
N VAL A 10 -14.25 12.39 2.16
CA VAL A 10 -12.81 12.28 2.48
C VAL A 10 -12.61 12.41 3.99
N ALA A 11 -12.49 11.28 4.67
CA ALA A 11 -12.23 11.27 6.12
C ALA A 11 -10.78 11.73 6.43
N PRO A 12 -10.53 12.38 7.58
CA PRO A 12 -9.18 12.61 8.08
C PRO A 12 -8.42 11.29 8.23
N PHE A 13 -7.12 11.30 7.96
CA PHE A 13 -6.27 10.15 8.15
C PHE A 13 -5.77 10.11 9.61
N ARG A 14 -6.40 9.26 10.44
CA ARG A 14 -6.22 9.25 11.91
C ARG A 14 -4.81 8.87 12.36
N VAL A 15 -4.10 8.06 11.55
CA VAL A 15 -2.69 7.75 11.82
C VAL A 15 -1.84 9.01 11.96
N MET A 16 -2.19 10.11 11.28
CA MET A 16 -1.47 11.37 11.41
C MET A 16 -1.65 12.02 12.80
N ASN A 17 -2.86 11.94 13.36
CA ASN A 17 -3.12 12.43 14.71
C ASN A 17 -2.34 11.63 15.76
N LEU A 18 -2.24 10.32 15.55
CA LEU A 18 -1.47 9.44 16.44
C LEU A 18 0.03 9.72 16.33
N LEU A 19 0.54 9.96 15.13
CA LEU A 19 1.92 10.38 14.89
C LEU A 19 2.24 11.71 15.61
N GLU A 20 1.35 12.70 15.49
CA GLU A 20 1.50 13.98 16.20
C GLU A 20 1.51 13.79 17.73
N ALA A 21 0.64 12.93 18.26
CA ALA A 21 0.62 12.59 19.69
C ALA A 21 1.91 11.87 20.12
N ALA A 22 2.43 10.95 19.30
CA ALA A 22 3.69 10.27 19.57
C ALA A 22 4.88 11.25 19.59
N GLN A 23 4.98 12.13 18.59
CA GLN A 23 6.01 13.18 18.52
C GLN A 23 5.93 14.16 19.70
N ALA A 24 4.72 14.53 20.15
CA ALA A 24 4.56 15.38 21.33
C ALA A 24 5.11 14.72 22.59
N ARG A 25 5.00 13.39 22.72
CA ARG A 25 5.59 12.63 23.85
C ARG A 25 7.11 12.58 23.76
N GLU A 26 7.68 12.37 22.57
CA GLU A 26 9.12 12.42 22.34
C GLU A 26 9.70 13.80 22.68
N ALA A 27 8.99 14.88 22.34
CA ALA A 27 9.40 16.25 22.62
C ALA A 27 9.55 16.54 24.14
N VAL A 28 8.88 15.79 25.00
CA VAL A 28 9.01 15.88 26.46
C VAL A 28 9.86 14.76 27.06
N GLY A 29 10.59 14.01 26.23
CA GLY A 29 11.64 13.08 26.64
C GLY A 29 11.19 11.62 26.84
N HIS A 30 10.00 11.23 26.38
CA HIS A 30 9.61 9.81 26.37
C HIS A 30 10.28 9.06 25.23
N ASP A 31 10.69 7.83 25.49
CA ASP A 31 11.15 6.88 24.47
C ASP A 31 9.95 6.18 23.82
N VAL A 32 9.54 6.66 22.65
CA VAL A 32 8.40 6.12 21.90
C VAL A 32 8.86 5.08 20.87
N ILE A 33 8.12 3.97 20.77
CA ILE A 33 8.30 2.97 19.71
C ILE A 33 7.23 3.20 18.66
N HIS A 34 7.65 3.54 17.45
CA HIS A 34 6.77 3.82 16.30
C HIS A 34 6.49 2.56 15.50
N LEU A 35 5.27 2.04 15.57
CA LEU A 35 4.77 0.90 14.79
C LEU A 35 3.49 1.28 14.02
N GLU A 36 3.16 2.57 13.94
CA GLU A 36 2.01 3.12 13.20
C GLU A 36 2.39 3.55 11.78
N ILE A 37 3.67 3.86 11.53
CA ILE A 37 4.11 4.45 10.28
C ILE A 37 4.29 3.38 9.20
N GLY A 38 3.75 3.65 8.03
CA GLY A 38 3.88 2.81 6.83
C GLY A 38 5.14 3.11 6.01
N GLU A 39 6.30 3.24 6.68
CA GLU A 39 7.58 3.53 6.05
C GLU A 39 8.70 2.76 6.75
N PRO A 40 9.47 1.91 6.03
CA PRO A 40 10.62 1.24 6.59
C PRO A 40 11.70 2.23 7.04
N ASP A 41 12.42 1.88 8.10
CA ASP A 41 13.53 2.66 8.67
C ASP A 41 14.80 2.69 7.80
N PHE A 42 14.80 1.98 6.68
CA PHE A 42 15.93 1.97 5.74
C PHE A 42 15.99 3.28 4.94
N PRO A 43 17.16 3.96 4.88
CA PRO A 43 17.32 5.13 4.04
C PRO A 43 17.25 4.75 2.54
N THR A 44 17.00 5.74 1.68
CA THR A 44 17.16 5.53 0.23
C THR A 44 18.52 4.90 -0.08
N PRO A 45 18.59 3.89 -0.95
CA PRO A 45 19.87 3.26 -1.33
C PRO A 45 20.90 4.29 -1.78
N ARG A 46 22.14 4.16 -1.29
CA ARG A 46 23.19 5.13 -1.57
C ARG A 46 23.44 5.35 -3.07
N PRO A 47 23.45 4.32 -3.94
CA PRO A 47 23.59 4.55 -5.39
C PRO A 47 22.47 5.42 -5.97
N VAL A 48 21.24 5.30 -5.47
CA VAL A 48 20.10 6.12 -5.89
C VAL A 48 20.27 7.57 -5.45
N LEU A 49 20.74 7.82 -4.22
CA LEU A 49 21.04 9.18 -3.73
C LEU A 49 22.11 9.85 -4.57
N GLU A 50 23.19 9.14 -4.86
CA GLU A 50 24.32 9.64 -5.67
C GLU A 50 23.86 9.95 -7.11
N ALA A 51 23.03 9.09 -7.71
CA ALA A 51 22.46 9.34 -9.04
C ALA A 51 21.53 10.57 -9.06
N GLY A 52 20.74 10.77 -8.00
CA GLY A 52 19.90 11.96 -7.85
C GLY A 52 20.73 13.26 -7.75
N GLN A 53 21.81 13.24 -6.97
CA GLN A 53 22.76 14.36 -6.87
C GLN A 53 23.43 14.66 -8.22
N GLN A 54 23.83 13.60 -8.95
CA GLN A 54 24.42 13.74 -10.30
C GLN A 54 23.40 14.32 -11.28
N ALA A 55 22.14 13.88 -11.25
CA ALA A 55 21.09 14.39 -12.11
C ALA A 55 20.87 15.90 -11.91
N LEU A 56 20.85 16.36 -10.65
CA LEU A 56 20.75 17.78 -10.33
C LEU A 56 21.98 18.56 -10.81
N SER A 57 23.18 18.05 -10.55
CA SER A 57 24.44 18.70 -10.95
C SER A 57 24.61 18.76 -12.48
N ALA A 58 24.08 17.78 -13.21
CA ALA A 58 24.07 17.74 -14.67
C ALA A 58 22.94 18.59 -15.30
N GLY A 59 22.10 19.22 -14.49
CA GLY A 59 21.00 20.06 -14.98
C GLY A 59 19.80 19.30 -15.54
N HIS A 60 19.60 18.04 -15.16
CA HIS A 60 18.41 17.25 -15.51
C HIS A 60 17.19 17.72 -14.72
N THR A 61 16.77 18.98 -14.98
CA THR A 61 15.69 19.67 -14.25
C THR A 61 14.59 20.18 -15.18
N ARG A 62 14.64 19.86 -16.48
CA ARG A 62 13.60 20.23 -17.46
C ARG A 62 12.52 19.15 -17.52
N TYR A 63 11.40 19.46 -18.14
CA TYR A 63 10.31 18.50 -18.35
C TYR A 63 10.78 17.27 -19.15
N THR A 64 10.27 16.11 -18.76
CA THR A 64 10.31 14.89 -19.55
C THR A 64 9.02 14.75 -20.36
N PRO A 65 8.89 13.77 -21.27
CA PRO A 65 7.59 13.34 -21.78
C PRO A 65 6.63 13.01 -20.61
N ALA A 66 5.35 13.24 -20.80
CA ALA A 66 4.34 13.02 -19.76
C ALA A 66 4.31 11.57 -19.26
N ALA A 67 4.55 10.59 -20.15
CA ALA A 67 4.66 9.18 -19.78
C ALA A 67 5.96 8.83 -19.04
N GLY A 68 6.89 9.77 -18.88
CA GLY A 68 8.20 9.58 -18.25
C GLY A 68 9.34 9.34 -19.23
N LEU A 69 10.55 9.23 -18.70
CA LEU A 69 11.77 8.93 -19.49
C LEU A 69 11.62 7.56 -20.17
N PRO A 70 11.88 7.45 -21.50
CA PRO A 70 11.85 6.17 -22.19
C PRO A 70 12.71 5.11 -21.51
N ALA A 71 13.96 5.44 -21.15
CA ALA A 71 14.87 4.53 -20.47
C ALA A 71 14.33 4.01 -19.13
N LEU A 72 13.57 4.82 -18.38
CA LEU A 72 12.97 4.37 -17.13
C LEU A 72 11.79 3.41 -17.39
N ARG A 73 10.99 3.67 -18.41
CA ARG A 73 9.90 2.78 -18.81
C ARG A 73 10.42 1.42 -19.31
N GLU A 74 11.51 1.43 -20.07
CA GLU A 74 12.24 0.24 -20.51
C GLU A 74 12.77 -0.56 -19.31
N ALA A 75 13.44 0.10 -18.35
CA ALA A 75 13.94 -0.55 -17.13
C ALA A 75 12.82 -1.14 -16.26
N ILE A 76 11.67 -0.47 -16.17
CA ILE A 76 10.49 -1.03 -15.48
C ILE A 76 9.97 -2.26 -16.24
N ALA A 77 9.87 -2.22 -17.56
CA ALA A 77 9.41 -3.35 -18.36
C ALA A 77 10.33 -4.57 -18.22
N GLU A 78 11.66 -4.37 -18.24
CA GLU A 78 12.66 -5.40 -18.00
C GLU A 78 12.50 -6.01 -16.60
N HIS A 79 12.32 -5.16 -15.58
CA HIS A 79 12.05 -5.62 -14.21
C HIS A 79 10.78 -6.48 -14.10
N TYR A 80 9.71 -6.14 -14.84
CA TYR A 80 8.49 -6.98 -14.89
C TYR A 80 8.77 -8.34 -15.52
N ALA A 81 9.53 -8.40 -16.61
CA ALA A 81 9.90 -9.65 -17.24
C ALA A 81 10.76 -10.53 -16.32
N GLU A 82 11.79 -9.97 -15.70
CA GLU A 82 12.74 -10.71 -14.86
C GLU A 82 12.13 -11.16 -13.53
N ARG A 83 11.37 -10.28 -12.86
CA ARG A 83 10.92 -10.54 -11.50
C ARG A 83 9.54 -11.21 -11.43
N PHE A 84 8.65 -10.90 -12.34
CA PHE A 84 7.27 -11.39 -12.33
C PHE A 84 6.95 -12.32 -13.51
N GLY A 85 7.88 -12.51 -14.45
CA GLY A 85 7.63 -13.26 -15.68
C GLY A 85 6.52 -12.63 -16.55
N ALA A 86 6.37 -11.30 -16.47
CA ALA A 86 5.31 -10.55 -17.14
C ALA A 86 5.89 -9.70 -18.26
N GLU A 87 5.49 -9.96 -19.51
CA GLU A 87 5.88 -9.13 -20.64
C GLU A 87 4.98 -7.89 -20.73
N VAL A 88 5.53 -6.74 -20.38
CA VAL A 88 4.88 -5.43 -20.44
C VAL A 88 5.61 -4.55 -21.43
N ALA A 89 4.91 -4.11 -22.50
CA ALA A 89 5.50 -3.15 -23.43
C ALA A 89 5.77 -1.81 -22.73
N PRO A 90 6.97 -1.19 -22.89
CA PRO A 90 7.29 0.09 -22.27
C PRO A 90 6.27 1.20 -22.55
N GLU A 91 5.57 1.14 -23.71
CA GLU A 91 4.53 2.09 -24.10
C GLU A 91 3.31 2.04 -23.17
N ARG A 92 3.06 0.90 -22.52
CA ARG A 92 1.97 0.70 -21.57
C ARG A 92 2.27 1.24 -20.17
N ILE A 93 3.48 1.75 -19.93
CA ILE A 93 3.95 2.23 -18.63
C ILE A 93 3.94 3.75 -18.61
N LEU A 94 3.24 4.33 -17.64
CA LEU A 94 3.23 5.76 -17.36
C LEU A 94 3.90 6.03 -16.02
N VAL A 95 4.99 6.76 -16.01
CA VAL A 95 5.68 7.20 -14.78
C VAL A 95 4.91 8.36 -14.17
N THR A 96 4.64 8.29 -12.87
CA THR A 96 3.73 9.21 -12.16
C THR A 96 4.37 9.80 -10.90
N PRO A 97 3.86 10.93 -10.37
CA PRO A 97 4.25 11.46 -9.06
C PRO A 97 3.79 10.53 -7.90
N GLY A 98 4.50 9.43 -7.71
CA GLY A 98 4.14 8.34 -6.79
C GLY A 98 2.93 7.53 -7.27
N ALA A 99 2.57 6.48 -6.52
CA ALA A 99 1.33 5.74 -6.74
C ALA A 99 0.09 6.64 -6.65
N SER A 100 0.14 7.72 -5.89
CA SER A 100 -0.95 8.68 -5.79
C SER A 100 -1.29 9.32 -7.13
N GLY A 101 -0.28 9.67 -7.94
CA GLY A 101 -0.49 10.17 -9.31
C GLY A 101 -1.11 9.10 -10.22
N ALA A 102 -0.67 7.84 -10.09
CA ALA A 102 -1.24 6.72 -10.84
C ALA A 102 -2.72 6.48 -10.48
N LEU A 103 -3.04 6.47 -9.18
CA LEU A 103 -4.43 6.32 -8.69
C LEU A 103 -5.31 7.48 -9.12
N LEU A 104 -4.80 8.71 -9.11
CA LEU A 104 -5.54 9.87 -9.60
C LEU A 104 -5.86 9.73 -11.10
N LEU A 105 -4.89 9.35 -11.92
CA LEU A 105 -5.13 9.13 -13.36
C LEU A 105 -6.13 7.99 -13.60
N ALA A 106 -5.95 6.85 -12.90
CA ALA A 106 -6.84 5.71 -13.03
C ALA A 106 -8.27 6.05 -12.61
N SER A 107 -8.46 6.77 -11.49
CA SER A 107 -9.79 7.17 -11.05
C SER A 107 -10.50 8.08 -12.06
N GLN A 108 -9.76 9.04 -12.65
CA GLN A 108 -10.33 9.95 -13.66
C GLN A 108 -10.62 9.27 -15.00
N LEU A 109 -9.95 8.16 -15.30
CA LEU A 109 -10.20 7.42 -16.55
C LEU A 109 -11.32 6.38 -16.42
N LEU A 110 -11.41 5.70 -15.27
CA LEU A 110 -12.16 4.44 -15.12
C LEU A 110 -13.53 4.61 -14.51
N VAL A 111 -13.83 5.74 -13.86
CA VAL A 111 -15.11 5.95 -13.20
C VAL A 111 -15.69 7.32 -13.49
N GLU A 112 -17.02 7.36 -13.57
CA GLU A 112 -17.83 8.58 -13.67
C GLU A 112 -18.65 8.79 -12.40
N PRO A 113 -19.16 10.02 -12.16
CA PRO A 113 -20.06 10.26 -11.04
C PRO A 113 -21.29 9.34 -11.07
N GLY A 114 -21.47 8.59 -9.96
CA GLY A 114 -22.55 7.60 -9.80
C GLY A 114 -22.17 6.17 -10.17
N ASP A 115 -21.00 5.94 -10.77
CA ASP A 115 -20.46 4.60 -10.90
C ASP A 115 -20.08 4.00 -9.53
N ARG A 116 -20.07 2.68 -9.44
CA ARG A 116 -19.67 1.96 -8.22
C ARG A 116 -18.32 1.29 -8.40
N VAL A 117 -17.53 1.34 -7.32
CA VAL A 117 -16.23 0.67 -7.23
C VAL A 117 -16.27 -0.36 -6.12
N LEU A 118 -15.97 -1.61 -6.46
CA LEU A 118 -15.93 -2.73 -5.54
C LEU A 118 -14.53 -2.82 -4.92
N MET A 119 -14.46 -2.81 -3.58
CA MET A 119 -13.21 -2.88 -2.81
C MET A 119 -13.36 -3.81 -1.62
N ALA A 120 -12.26 -4.42 -1.18
CA ALA A 120 -12.24 -5.12 0.10
C ALA A 120 -12.37 -4.13 1.28
N ASP A 121 -12.93 -4.59 2.38
CA ASP A 121 -12.94 -3.92 3.68
C ASP A 121 -12.40 -4.90 4.74
N PRO A 122 -11.21 -4.68 5.34
CA PRO A 122 -10.41 -3.44 5.32
C PRO A 122 -9.60 -3.21 4.04
N THR A 123 -9.29 -1.93 3.78
CA THR A 123 -8.36 -1.50 2.71
C THR A 123 -7.66 -0.20 3.07
N TYR A 124 -6.63 0.17 2.31
CA TYR A 124 -5.93 1.45 2.49
C TYR A 124 -6.89 2.63 2.17
N PRO A 125 -7.13 3.55 3.12
CA PRO A 125 -8.20 4.54 2.99
C PRO A 125 -8.06 5.45 1.77
N CYS A 126 -6.84 5.84 1.36
CA CYS A 126 -6.65 6.69 0.20
C CYS A 126 -7.18 6.06 -1.10
N ASN A 127 -7.18 4.72 -1.22
CA ASN A 127 -7.71 4.04 -2.38
C ASN A 127 -9.21 4.35 -2.56
N ARG A 128 -9.98 4.34 -1.47
CA ARG A 128 -11.39 4.77 -1.47
C ARG A 128 -11.53 6.25 -1.81
N HIS A 129 -10.68 7.10 -1.25
CA HIS A 129 -10.76 8.54 -1.42
C HIS A 129 -10.49 8.98 -2.86
N PHE A 130 -9.53 8.37 -3.57
CA PHE A 130 -9.30 8.67 -4.99
C PHE A 130 -10.55 8.41 -5.84
N MET A 131 -11.23 7.29 -5.61
CA MET A 131 -12.45 6.95 -6.35
C MET A 131 -13.63 7.85 -5.96
N ALA A 132 -13.80 8.14 -4.67
CA ALA A 132 -14.84 9.06 -4.18
C ALA A 132 -14.64 10.48 -4.71
N LEU A 133 -13.39 10.97 -4.81
CA LEU A 133 -13.08 12.28 -5.41
C LEU A 133 -13.42 12.34 -6.92
N ALA A 134 -13.37 11.21 -7.62
CA ALA A 134 -13.85 11.10 -9.00
C ALA A 134 -15.40 11.04 -9.09
N GLY A 135 -16.09 10.90 -7.95
CA GLY A 135 -17.55 10.87 -7.85
C GLY A 135 -18.13 9.46 -7.80
N ALA A 136 -17.31 8.44 -7.67
CA ALA A 136 -17.77 7.06 -7.54
C ALA A 136 -18.33 6.77 -6.14
N GLU A 137 -19.28 5.83 -6.07
CA GLU A 137 -19.74 5.21 -4.84
C GLU A 137 -18.91 3.95 -4.54
N ILE A 138 -18.55 3.75 -3.27
CA ILE A 138 -17.72 2.62 -2.86
C ILE A 138 -18.57 1.49 -2.29
N ASP A 139 -18.50 0.31 -2.92
CA ASP A 139 -19.00 -0.94 -2.39
C ASP A 139 -17.87 -1.62 -1.59
N ALA A 140 -17.80 -1.34 -0.29
CA ALA A 140 -16.83 -1.97 0.61
C ALA A 140 -17.35 -3.35 1.01
N VAL A 141 -16.66 -4.41 0.59
CA VAL A 141 -17.03 -5.80 0.85
C VAL A 141 -16.22 -6.31 2.04
N PRO A 142 -16.88 -6.68 3.15
CA PRO A 142 -16.19 -7.27 4.28
C PRO A 142 -15.43 -8.54 3.88
N VAL A 143 -14.15 -8.59 4.25
CA VAL A 143 -13.27 -9.74 4.07
C VAL A 143 -12.64 -10.14 5.40
N ASP A 144 -12.34 -11.41 5.57
CA ASP A 144 -11.82 -11.99 6.80
C ASP A 144 -10.79 -13.09 6.53
N GLY A 145 -10.39 -13.82 7.57
CA GLY A 145 -9.45 -14.95 7.43
C GLY A 145 -9.98 -16.09 6.56
N GLN A 146 -11.29 -16.24 6.36
CA GLN A 146 -11.86 -17.29 5.49
C GLN A 146 -11.68 -16.93 4.02
N SER A 147 -11.81 -15.65 3.67
CA SER A 147 -11.52 -15.13 2.32
C SER A 147 -10.02 -14.86 2.08
N GLY A 148 -9.15 -15.18 3.05
CA GLY A 148 -7.72 -14.82 2.98
C GLY A 148 -7.48 -13.31 3.06
N TRP A 149 -8.40 -12.55 3.64
CA TRP A 149 -8.37 -11.10 3.71
C TRP A 149 -8.34 -10.41 2.33
N GLN A 150 -8.91 -11.07 1.31
CA GLN A 150 -8.90 -10.60 -0.06
C GLN A 150 -10.30 -10.68 -0.69
N LEU A 151 -10.53 -9.84 -1.67
CA LEU A 151 -11.72 -9.90 -2.50
C LEU A 151 -11.53 -11.00 -3.56
N ASP A 152 -12.20 -12.13 -3.38
CA ASP A 152 -12.14 -13.26 -4.31
C ASP A 152 -13.21 -13.17 -5.43
N ALA A 153 -13.17 -14.10 -6.37
CA ALA A 153 -14.08 -14.12 -7.51
C ALA A 153 -15.56 -14.35 -7.11
N GLU A 154 -15.81 -15.08 -6.02
CA GLU A 154 -17.17 -15.30 -5.52
C GLU A 154 -17.74 -14.04 -4.89
N LEU A 155 -16.94 -13.33 -4.09
CA LEU A 155 -17.30 -12.05 -3.51
C LEU A 155 -17.54 -11.00 -4.61
N VAL A 156 -16.66 -10.95 -5.63
CA VAL A 156 -16.89 -10.10 -6.82
C VAL A 156 -18.21 -10.43 -7.47
N ALA A 157 -18.49 -11.71 -7.75
CA ALA A 157 -19.73 -12.13 -8.40
C ALA A 157 -20.99 -11.77 -7.60
N ARG A 158 -20.92 -11.92 -6.28
CA ARG A 158 -22.04 -11.67 -5.36
C ARG A 158 -22.35 -10.19 -5.18
N HIS A 159 -21.32 -9.34 -5.17
CA HIS A 159 -21.47 -7.91 -4.87
C HIS A 159 -21.47 -7.02 -6.11
N TRP A 160 -21.24 -7.56 -7.31
CA TRP A 160 -21.28 -6.80 -8.56
C TRP A 160 -22.68 -6.34 -8.89
N ARG A 161 -22.85 -5.04 -9.14
CA ARG A 161 -24.13 -4.41 -9.51
C ARG A 161 -24.08 -3.87 -10.93
N GLU A 162 -25.22 -3.51 -11.49
CA GLU A 162 -25.31 -2.95 -12.86
C GLU A 162 -24.44 -1.69 -13.03
N SER A 163 -24.38 -0.83 -12.01
CA SER A 163 -23.55 0.38 -12.01
C SER A 163 -22.11 0.16 -11.57
N THR A 164 -21.70 -1.07 -11.22
CA THR A 164 -20.30 -1.36 -10.89
C THR A 164 -19.45 -1.34 -12.15
N ARG A 165 -18.38 -0.54 -12.15
CA ARG A 165 -17.45 -0.38 -13.29
C ARG A 165 -16.06 -0.90 -13.00
N LEU A 166 -15.68 -0.91 -11.73
CA LEU A 166 -14.30 -1.19 -11.30
C LEU A 166 -14.29 -2.11 -10.09
N ALA A 167 -13.45 -3.14 -10.12
CA ALA A 167 -12.96 -3.80 -8.92
C ALA A 167 -11.52 -3.33 -8.65
N MET A 168 -11.27 -2.86 -7.43
CA MET A 168 -9.94 -2.43 -7.01
C MET A 168 -9.43 -3.32 -5.89
N LEU A 169 -8.26 -3.90 -6.11
CA LEU A 169 -7.56 -4.80 -5.19
C LEU A 169 -6.24 -4.19 -4.73
N ALA A 170 -5.72 -4.69 -3.61
CA ALA A 170 -4.33 -4.48 -3.21
C ALA A 170 -3.68 -5.84 -2.90
N SER A 171 -2.57 -6.15 -3.56
CA SER A 171 -1.85 -7.42 -3.36
C SER A 171 -0.33 -7.21 -3.52
N PRO A 172 0.43 -7.23 -2.40
CA PRO A 172 0.04 -7.39 -0.99
C PRO A 172 -0.82 -6.23 -0.46
N SER A 173 -1.76 -6.54 0.42
CA SER A 173 -2.72 -5.58 0.97
C SER A 173 -2.14 -4.79 2.16
N ASN A 174 -2.54 -3.53 2.26
CA ASN A 174 -2.50 -2.74 3.48
C ASN A 174 -3.96 -2.58 3.97
N PRO A 175 -4.34 -3.04 5.19
CA PRO A 175 -3.48 -3.26 6.35
C PRO A 175 -3.06 -4.71 6.62
N THR A 176 -3.54 -5.69 5.86
CA THR A 176 -3.51 -7.11 6.27
C THR A 176 -2.23 -7.86 5.87
N GLY A 177 -1.48 -7.36 4.88
CA GLY A 177 -0.29 -8.02 4.35
C GLY A 177 -0.56 -9.27 3.51
N HIS A 178 -1.84 -9.59 3.22
CA HIS A 178 -2.19 -10.79 2.46
C HIS A 178 -2.14 -10.56 0.96
N MET A 179 -1.97 -11.67 0.22
CA MET A 179 -1.81 -11.70 -1.23
C MET A 179 -2.81 -12.63 -1.87
N LEU A 180 -3.13 -12.37 -3.14
CA LEU A 180 -3.74 -13.34 -4.03
C LEU A 180 -2.66 -14.16 -4.73
N ASP A 181 -2.84 -15.46 -4.87
CA ASP A 181 -2.04 -16.28 -5.77
C ASP A 181 -2.47 -16.08 -7.24
N ALA A 182 -1.67 -16.62 -8.18
CA ALA A 182 -1.92 -16.46 -9.61
C ALA A 182 -3.30 -17.00 -10.04
N GLY A 183 -3.73 -18.14 -9.48
CA GLY A 183 -5.03 -18.74 -9.78
C GLY A 183 -6.19 -17.90 -9.21
N GLN A 184 -6.05 -17.40 -8.00
CA GLN A 184 -7.04 -16.52 -7.36
C GLN A 184 -7.20 -15.22 -8.16
N LEU A 185 -6.08 -14.57 -8.47
CA LEU A 185 -6.08 -13.31 -9.21
C LEU A 185 -6.64 -13.48 -10.63
N GLY A 186 -6.29 -14.56 -11.32
CA GLY A 186 -6.86 -14.88 -12.64
C GLY A 186 -8.38 -15.10 -12.61
N ARG A 187 -8.90 -15.77 -11.57
CA ARG A 187 -10.35 -15.93 -11.39
C ARG A 187 -11.05 -14.62 -11.09
N VAL A 188 -10.45 -13.74 -10.27
CA VAL A 188 -11.00 -12.40 -10.03
C VAL A 188 -11.04 -11.59 -11.33
N ALA A 189 -9.95 -11.59 -12.09
CA ALA A 189 -9.89 -10.89 -13.38
C ALA A 189 -10.97 -11.39 -14.37
N SER A 190 -11.16 -12.72 -14.46
CA SER A 190 -12.22 -13.31 -15.28
C SER A 190 -13.61 -12.88 -14.82
N ALA A 191 -13.86 -12.93 -13.50
CA ALA A 191 -15.16 -12.53 -12.94
C ALA A 191 -15.50 -11.06 -13.21
N VAL A 192 -14.51 -10.18 -13.20
CA VAL A 192 -14.65 -8.75 -13.53
C VAL A 192 -14.89 -8.57 -15.04
N ALA A 193 -14.08 -9.23 -15.88
CA ALA A 193 -14.18 -9.12 -17.34
C ALA A 193 -15.51 -9.63 -17.89
N GLU A 194 -16.04 -10.76 -17.36
CA GLU A 194 -17.34 -11.31 -17.72
C GLU A 194 -18.51 -10.34 -17.47
N ARG A 195 -18.29 -9.34 -16.59
CA ARG A 195 -19.25 -8.29 -16.24
C ARG A 195 -19.01 -6.98 -16.97
N GLY A 196 -18.04 -6.96 -17.88
CA GLY A 196 -17.66 -5.76 -18.63
C GLY A 196 -16.99 -4.68 -17.80
N GLY A 197 -16.45 -5.04 -16.63
CA GLY A 197 -15.77 -4.11 -15.72
C GLY A 197 -14.26 -4.06 -15.93
N HIS A 198 -13.62 -3.15 -15.20
CA HIS A 198 -12.16 -3.01 -15.16
C HIS A 198 -11.60 -3.58 -13.85
N LEU A 199 -10.38 -4.10 -13.90
CA LEU A 199 -9.63 -4.51 -12.73
C LEU A 199 -8.44 -3.56 -12.53
N LEU A 200 -8.35 -2.95 -11.35
CA LEU A 200 -7.21 -2.15 -10.90
C LEU A 200 -6.55 -2.85 -9.71
N VAL A 201 -5.25 -3.13 -9.82
CA VAL A 201 -4.49 -3.79 -8.76
C VAL A 201 -3.41 -2.84 -8.23
N ASP A 202 -3.48 -2.52 -6.95
CA ASP A 202 -2.45 -1.79 -6.24
C ASP A 202 -1.36 -2.76 -5.80
N GLU A 203 -0.22 -2.71 -6.48
CA GLU A 203 0.95 -3.56 -6.27
C GLU A 203 2.11 -2.84 -5.57
N ILE A 204 1.84 -1.75 -4.86
CA ILE A 204 2.87 -0.92 -4.23
C ILE A 204 3.81 -1.70 -3.31
N TYR A 205 3.36 -2.84 -2.78
CA TYR A 205 4.15 -3.72 -1.92
C TYR A 205 4.75 -4.92 -2.64
N GLN A 206 4.55 -5.09 -3.95
CA GLN A 206 5.22 -6.14 -4.70
C GLN A 206 6.74 -5.98 -4.65
N GLY A 207 7.42 -7.12 -4.47
CA GLY A 207 8.83 -7.16 -4.08
C GLY A 207 9.05 -7.31 -2.57
N LEU A 208 8.14 -6.80 -1.72
CA LEU A 208 8.12 -7.08 -0.28
C LEU A 208 7.17 -8.26 0.00
N THR A 209 7.58 -9.46 -0.44
CA THR A 209 6.83 -10.70 -0.29
C THR A 209 7.64 -11.72 0.49
N TYR A 210 6.96 -12.56 1.29
CA TYR A 210 7.54 -13.53 2.20
C TYR A 210 6.88 -14.89 1.97
N ASP A 211 7.69 -15.95 1.86
CA ASP A 211 7.24 -17.33 1.70
C ASP A 211 6.45 -17.61 0.40
N LEU A 212 6.18 -16.59 -0.40
CA LEU A 212 5.55 -16.66 -1.71
C LEU A 212 6.39 -15.88 -2.75
N ALA A 213 6.38 -16.37 -3.98
CA ALA A 213 6.98 -15.63 -5.08
C ALA A 213 6.21 -14.32 -5.33
N PRO A 214 6.90 -13.23 -5.69
CA PRO A 214 6.24 -12.01 -6.12
C PRO A 214 5.43 -12.27 -7.40
N LEU A 215 4.28 -11.62 -7.51
CA LEU A 215 3.33 -11.80 -8.62
C LEU A 215 2.77 -10.46 -9.05
N SER A 216 2.86 -10.14 -10.34
CA SER A 216 2.11 -9.01 -10.90
C SER A 216 0.82 -9.49 -11.58
N ALA A 217 -0.24 -8.71 -11.48
CA ALA A 217 -1.50 -8.94 -12.19
C ALA A 217 -1.29 -8.99 -13.71
N THR A 218 -0.33 -8.24 -14.22
CA THR A 218 0.00 -8.25 -15.67
C THR A 218 0.44 -9.62 -16.20
N ALA A 219 0.97 -10.50 -15.34
CA ALA A 219 1.37 -11.86 -15.71
C ALA A 219 0.18 -12.80 -15.96
N VAL A 220 -0.94 -12.57 -15.28
CA VAL A 220 -2.12 -13.47 -15.35
C VAL A 220 -3.36 -12.80 -15.89
N ALA A 221 -3.41 -11.48 -15.91
CA ALA A 221 -4.49 -10.65 -16.39
C ALA A 221 -3.93 -9.40 -17.10
N PRO A 222 -3.39 -9.53 -18.33
CA PRO A 222 -2.62 -8.47 -19.01
C PRO A 222 -3.46 -7.21 -19.33
N GLU A 223 -4.79 -7.30 -19.31
CA GLU A 223 -5.70 -6.16 -19.49
C GLU A 223 -6.05 -5.44 -18.18
N SER A 224 -5.43 -5.82 -17.06
CA SER A 224 -5.59 -5.11 -15.81
C SER A 224 -4.80 -3.80 -15.81
N PHE A 225 -5.30 -2.84 -15.02
CA PHE A 225 -4.53 -1.67 -14.62
C PHE A 225 -3.73 -2.02 -13.37
N VAL A 226 -2.44 -1.68 -13.36
CA VAL A 226 -1.56 -1.97 -12.23
C VAL A 226 -0.88 -0.71 -11.76
N VAL A 227 -1.06 -0.37 -10.49
CA VAL A 227 -0.37 0.74 -9.82
C VAL A 227 0.81 0.20 -9.03
N ASN A 228 1.98 0.79 -9.20
CA ASN A 228 3.14 0.46 -8.40
C ASN A 228 3.98 1.73 -8.06
N SER A 229 5.02 1.59 -7.24
CA SER A 229 5.76 2.73 -6.73
C SER A 229 7.20 2.40 -6.38
N PHE A 230 8.06 3.40 -6.49
CA PHE A 230 9.41 3.35 -5.93
C PHE A 230 9.43 3.55 -4.40
N SER A 231 8.30 3.86 -3.76
CA SER A 231 8.24 4.23 -2.35
C SER A 231 8.57 3.08 -1.39
N LYS A 232 8.19 1.82 -1.70
CA LYS A 232 8.24 0.74 -0.71
C LYS A 232 9.43 -0.18 -0.92
N TYR A 233 9.35 -1.10 -1.88
CA TYR A 233 10.46 -2.01 -2.17
C TYR A 233 11.77 -1.28 -2.47
N PHE A 234 11.71 -0.22 -3.28
CA PHE A 234 12.90 0.54 -3.70
C PHE A 234 13.41 1.57 -2.66
N GLY A 235 12.69 1.77 -1.55
CA GLY A 235 13.11 2.68 -0.47
C GLY A 235 13.20 4.15 -0.89
N MET A 236 12.33 4.61 -1.78
CA MET A 236 12.31 5.96 -2.34
C MET A 236 11.02 6.72 -1.97
N THR A 237 10.57 6.66 -0.73
CA THR A 237 9.29 7.27 -0.28
C THR A 237 9.20 8.77 -0.59
N GLY A 238 10.16 9.55 -0.16
CA GLY A 238 10.19 11.02 -0.33
C GLY A 238 10.45 11.50 -1.76
N TRP A 239 10.88 10.63 -2.68
CA TRP A 239 11.14 10.97 -4.08
C TRP A 239 9.87 11.16 -4.90
N ARG A 240 8.73 10.70 -4.38
CA ARG A 240 7.42 10.83 -5.02
C ARG A 240 7.42 10.31 -6.46
N LEU A 241 7.83 9.07 -6.65
CA LEU A 241 7.87 8.41 -7.96
C LEU A 241 7.15 7.06 -7.93
N GLY A 242 6.38 6.77 -8.96
CA GLY A 242 5.66 5.53 -9.17
C GLY A 242 5.30 5.35 -10.64
N TRP A 243 4.47 4.38 -10.95
CA TRP A 243 4.02 4.15 -12.31
C TRP A 243 2.65 3.47 -12.35
N LEU A 244 2.00 3.59 -13.49
CA LEU A 244 0.79 2.89 -13.88
C LEU A 244 1.10 2.04 -15.10
N VAL A 245 0.81 0.74 -15.03
CA VAL A 245 0.71 -0.12 -16.22
C VAL A 245 -0.75 -0.16 -16.65
N ALA A 246 -1.01 0.05 -17.93
CA ALA A 246 -2.38 0.12 -18.45
C ALA A 246 -2.53 -0.75 -19.71
N PRO A 247 -3.76 -1.16 -20.06
CA PRO A 247 -4.07 -1.70 -21.39
C PRO A 247 -3.70 -0.72 -22.49
N GLU A 248 -3.32 -1.23 -23.66
CA GLU A 248 -2.86 -0.40 -24.79
C GLU A 248 -3.87 0.70 -25.16
N ALA A 249 -5.16 0.36 -25.19
CA ALA A 249 -6.23 1.30 -25.50
C ALA A 249 -6.36 2.47 -24.50
N ALA A 250 -5.84 2.32 -23.29
CA ALA A 250 -5.90 3.34 -22.24
C ALA A 250 -4.68 4.29 -22.25
N VAL A 251 -3.61 3.97 -22.98
CA VAL A 251 -2.34 4.72 -22.94
C VAL A 251 -2.51 6.16 -23.42
N GLU A 252 -3.17 6.38 -24.56
CA GLU A 252 -3.37 7.74 -25.08
C GLU A 252 -4.26 8.59 -24.14
N PRO A 253 -5.45 8.14 -23.71
CA PRO A 253 -6.25 8.88 -22.75
C PRO A 253 -5.50 9.20 -21.44
N LEU A 254 -4.76 8.25 -20.89
CA LEU A 254 -3.96 8.47 -19.67
C LEU A 254 -2.82 9.46 -19.89
N SER A 255 -2.14 9.40 -21.05
CA SER A 255 -1.09 10.38 -21.39
C SER A 255 -1.65 11.79 -21.49
N ARG A 256 -2.83 11.95 -22.08
CA ARG A 256 -3.54 13.24 -22.16
C ARG A 256 -3.95 13.76 -20.78
N LEU A 257 -4.44 12.90 -19.90
CA LEU A 257 -4.73 13.24 -18.51
C LEU A 257 -3.44 13.68 -17.78
N ALA A 258 -2.36 12.91 -17.87
CA ALA A 258 -1.08 13.21 -17.22
C ALA A 258 -0.54 14.57 -17.63
N GLN A 259 -0.59 14.90 -18.94
CA GLN A 259 -0.18 16.22 -19.47
C GLN A 259 -0.93 17.39 -18.83
N ASN A 260 -2.19 17.20 -18.47
CA ASN A 260 -3.04 18.26 -17.94
C ASN A 260 -3.10 18.29 -16.40
N VAL A 261 -2.80 17.17 -15.73
CA VAL A 261 -2.88 17.09 -14.27
C VAL A 261 -1.55 17.48 -13.60
N PHE A 262 -0.42 17.02 -14.13
CA PHE A 262 0.90 17.28 -13.50
C PHE A 262 2.05 17.46 -14.52
N LEU A 263 1.79 17.47 -15.82
CA LEU A 263 2.76 17.55 -16.92
C LEU A 263 3.67 16.32 -17.01
N ALA A 264 4.51 16.11 -16.01
CA ALA A 264 5.44 14.97 -15.91
C ALA A 264 5.83 14.75 -14.43
N ALA A 265 6.28 13.55 -14.11
CA ALA A 265 6.92 13.25 -12.83
C ALA A 265 8.29 13.94 -12.70
N SER A 266 8.80 14.09 -11.47
CA SER A 266 10.09 14.73 -11.19
C SER A 266 11.23 14.14 -12.02
N THR A 267 11.85 14.94 -12.87
CA THR A 267 12.95 14.52 -13.73
C THR A 267 14.18 14.02 -12.96
N PRO A 268 14.65 14.71 -11.90
CA PRO A 268 15.77 14.19 -11.09
C PRO A 268 15.43 12.84 -10.43
N ALA A 269 14.19 12.66 -9.96
CA ALA A 269 13.74 11.40 -9.38
C ALA A 269 13.74 10.25 -10.40
N GLN A 270 13.33 10.51 -11.63
CA GLN A 270 13.36 9.51 -12.71
C GLN A 270 14.79 9.07 -13.04
N HIS A 271 15.73 10.01 -13.12
CA HIS A 271 17.14 9.67 -13.34
C HIS A 271 17.73 8.88 -12.17
N ALA A 272 17.38 9.23 -10.93
CA ALA A 272 17.81 8.47 -9.76
C ALA A 272 17.24 7.05 -9.75
N ALA A 273 15.97 6.89 -10.15
CA ALA A 273 15.29 5.59 -10.16
C ALA A 273 15.85 4.59 -11.17
N LEU A 274 16.48 5.04 -12.25
CA LEU A 274 17.17 4.14 -13.20
C LEU A 274 18.22 3.27 -12.51
N VAL A 275 18.91 3.81 -11.51
CA VAL A 275 19.95 3.09 -10.77
C VAL A 275 19.36 2.05 -9.81
N ALA A 276 18.10 2.20 -9.42
CA ALA A 276 17.43 1.25 -8.53
C ALA A 276 17.27 -0.16 -9.11
N PHE A 277 17.30 -0.28 -10.44
CA PHE A 277 17.23 -1.57 -11.15
C PHE A 277 18.60 -2.22 -11.40
N ARG A 278 19.69 -1.59 -11.00
CA ARG A 278 21.03 -2.19 -11.14
C ARG A 278 21.18 -3.37 -10.18
N PRO A 279 21.96 -4.41 -10.57
CA PRO A 279 22.15 -5.61 -9.74
C PRO A 279 22.61 -5.30 -8.32
N ASP A 280 23.59 -4.39 -8.14
CA ASP A 280 24.10 -4.00 -6.82
C ASP A 280 23.04 -3.34 -5.93
N CYS A 281 22.09 -2.63 -6.52
CA CYS A 281 20.99 -2.01 -5.83
C CYS A 281 19.90 -3.05 -5.49
N LEU A 282 19.56 -3.92 -6.43
CA LEU A 282 18.59 -5.00 -6.23
C LEU A 282 19.04 -5.97 -5.13
N ASP A 283 20.34 -6.32 -5.09
CA ASP A 283 20.92 -7.16 -4.03
C ASP A 283 20.73 -6.52 -2.63
N LEU A 284 20.96 -5.21 -2.52
CA LEU A 284 20.70 -4.48 -1.28
C LEU A 284 19.20 -4.52 -0.90
N LEU A 285 18.30 -4.34 -1.85
CA LEU A 285 16.86 -4.35 -1.62
C LEU A 285 16.38 -5.74 -1.18
N GLU A 286 16.94 -6.81 -1.75
CA GLU A 286 16.65 -8.18 -1.30
C GLU A 286 17.16 -8.45 0.12
N GLN A 287 18.32 -7.94 0.50
CA GLN A 287 18.79 -8.01 1.90
C GLN A 287 17.82 -7.33 2.86
N ARG A 288 17.27 -6.17 2.48
CA ARG A 288 16.26 -5.45 3.27
C ARG A 288 14.94 -6.22 3.35
N ARG A 289 14.50 -6.85 2.26
CA ARG A 289 13.32 -7.73 2.26
C ARG A 289 13.51 -8.91 3.24
N VAL A 290 14.66 -9.55 3.22
CA VAL A 290 15.00 -10.64 4.15
C VAL A 290 14.99 -10.14 5.60
N GLU A 291 15.53 -8.95 5.85
CA GLU A 291 15.49 -8.33 7.20
C GLU A 291 14.04 -8.05 7.63
N LEU A 292 13.18 -7.54 6.75
CA LEU A 292 11.75 -7.33 7.05
C LEU A 292 11.04 -8.67 7.34
N GLN A 293 11.38 -9.75 6.62
CA GLN A 293 10.86 -11.08 6.93
C GLN A 293 11.27 -11.53 8.34
N ARG A 294 12.54 -11.34 8.72
CA ARG A 294 13.02 -11.65 10.08
C ARG A 294 12.29 -10.85 11.14
N ARG A 295 12.02 -9.56 10.89
CA ARG A 295 11.25 -8.69 11.78
C ARG A 295 9.80 -9.17 11.92
N ARG A 296 9.15 -9.55 10.82
CA ARG A 296 7.82 -10.16 10.83
C ARG A 296 7.79 -11.38 11.72
N ASP A 297 8.71 -12.31 11.51
CA ASP A 297 8.74 -13.59 12.20
C ASP A 297 8.96 -13.38 13.71
N ALA A 298 9.89 -12.51 14.10
CA ALA A 298 10.12 -12.16 15.51
C ALA A 298 8.87 -11.53 16.17
N LEU A 299 8.18 -10.64 15.45
CA LEU A 299 6.95 -10.03 15.97
C LEU A 299 5.82 -11.08 16.10
N LEU A 300 5.67 -12.00 15.13
CA LEU A 300 4.69 -13.09 15.18
C LEU A 300 4.94 -14.00 16.39
N ASP A 301 6.18 -14.43 16.62
CA ASP A 301 6.57 -15.26 17.77
C ASP A 301 6.28 -14.53 19.08
N GLY A 302 6.64 -13.27 19.16
CA GLY A 302 6.36 -12.44 20.33
C GLY A 302 4.87 -12.31 20.63
N LEU A 303 4.04 -12.01 19.64
CA LEU A 303 2.58 -11.93 19.78
C LEU A 303 1.95 -13.27 20.14
N ALA A 304 2.43 -14.38 19.55
CA ALA A 304 1.97 -15.73 19.88
C ALA A 304 2.19 -16.04 21.36
N SER A 305 3.32 -15.61 21.95
CA SER A 305 3.61 -15.78 23.39
C SER A 305 2.61 -15.06 24.30
N LEU A 306 1.94 -14.01 23.80
CA LEU A 306 0.87 -13.28 24.49
C LEU A 306 -0.53 -13.83 24.20
N GLY A 307 -0.65 -14.87 23.34
CA GLY A 307 -1.92 -15.41 22.87
C GLY A 307 -2.63 -14.49 21.87
N LEU A 308 -1.87 -13.72 21.11
CA LEU A 308 -2.32 -12.73 20.12
C LEU A 308 -1.77 -13.04 18.72
N ALA A 309 -1.86 -14.29 18.28
CA ALA A 309 -1.50 -14.60 16.90
C ALA A 309 -2.57 -14.07 15.93
N PRO A 310 -2.19 -13.45 14.80
CA PRO A 310 -3.14 -13.14 13.74
C PRO A 310 -3.75 -14.43 13.17
N SER A 311 -4.96 -14.36 12.63
CA SER A 311 -5.64 -15.55 12.05
C SER A 311 -4.86 -16.17 10.90
N LEU A 312 -4.15 -15.35 10.13
CA LEU A 312 -3.23 -15.75 9.08
C LEU A 312 -1.97 -14.85 9.16
N PRO A 313 -0.76 -15.42 9.00
CA PRO A 313 0.45 -14.61 8.92
C PRO A 313 0.47 -13.79 7.62
N PRO A 314 0.96 -12.53 7.63
CA PRO A 314 1.06 -11.74 6.41
C PRO A 314 2.11 -12.32 5.46
N GLN A 315 1.78 -12.31 4.17
CA GLN A 315 2.62 -12.86 3.11
C GLN A 315 3.43 -11.76 2.38
N GLY A 316 3.13 -10.50 2.68
CA GLY A 316 3.83 -9.36 2.08
C GLY A 316 3.60 -8.07 2.85
N ALA A 317 4.05 -6.95 2.27
CA ALA A 317 4.10 -5.63 2.90
C ALA A 317 4.96 -5.64 4.18
N PHE A 318 4.61 -4.84 5.17
CA PHE A 318 5.29 -4.82 6.48
C PHE A 318 4.29 -4.53 7.61
N TYR A 319 3.09 -5.14 7.53
CA TYR A 319 2.01 -4.95 8.49
C TYR A 319 1.47 -6.26 9.03
N LEU A 320 1.03 -6.21 10.28
CA LEU A 320 0.16 -7.20 10.90
C LEU A 320 -1.21 -6.57 11.16
N TRP A 321 -2.27 -7.31 10.86
CA TRP A 321 -3.64 -6.98 11.19
C TRP A 321 -4.08 -7.88 12.35
N LEU A 322 -4.26 -7.28 13.53
CA LEU A 322 -4.41 -8.00 14.77
C LEU A 322 -5.79 -7.76 15.37
N ASP A 323 -6.50 -8.83 15.70
CA ASP A 323 -7.76 -8.80 16.43
C ASP A 323 -7.51 -8.55 17.92
N ILE A 324 -8.14 -7.49 18.44
CA ILE A 324 -8.08 -7.07 19.85
C ILE A 324 -9.44 -7.18 20.55
N SER A 325 -10.45 -7.77 19.93
CA SER A 325 -11.84 -7.87 20.46
C SER A 325 -11.92 -8.46 21.87
N ARG A 326 -10.95 -9.30 22.26
CA ARG A 326 -10.85 -9.85 23.62
C ARG A 326 -10.43 -8.82 24.68
N TYR A 327 -9.97 -7.63 24.28
CA TYR A 327 -9.39 -6.61 25.15
C TYR A 327 -10.05 -5.24 25.00
N SER A 328 -10.65 -4.96 23.85
CA SER A 328 -11.34 -3.70 23.58
C SER A 328 -12.31 -3.86 22.41
N ASP A 329 -13.41 -3.12 22.46
CA ASP A 329 -14.36 -2.85 21.40
C ASP A 329 -14.18 -1.43 20.80
N ASP A 330 -13.08 -0.77 21.14
CA ASP A 330 -12.70 0.56 20.64
C ASP A 330 -11.19 0.61 20.38
N SER A 331 -10.82 0.39 19.12
CA SER A 331 -9.40 0.38 18.70
C SER A 331 -8.73 1.76 18.82
N GLU A 332 -9.47 2.86 18.72
CA GLU A 332 -8.92 4.21 18.86
C GLU A 332 -8.50 4.46 20.31
N THR A 333 -9.41 4.24 21.25
CA THR A 333 -9.08 4.34 22.68
C THR A 333 -7.98 3.37 23.07
N PHE A 334 -7.97 2.14 22.53
CA PHE A 334 -6.91 1.16 22.78
C PHE A 334 -5.53 1.68 22.32
N CYS A 335 -5.41 2.21 21.11
CA CYS A 335 -4.16 2.74 20.57
C CYS A 335 -3.67 3.97 21.35
N LEU A 336 -4.57 4.91 21.67
CA LEU A 336 -4.22 6.10 22.45
C LEU A 336 -3.72 5.73 23.86
N ARG A 337 -4.40 4.83 24.55
CA ARG A 337 -3.98 4.37 25.87
C ARG A 337 -2.68 3.58 25.82
N PHE A 338 -2.45 2.78 24.78
CA PHE A 338 -1.19 2.05 24.62
C PHE A 338 -0.01 3.02 24.40
N LEU A 339 -0.23 4.08 23.63
CA LEU A 339 0.75 5.16 23.49
C LEU A 339 0.96 5.90 24.82
N GLU A 340 -0.08 6.25 25.55
CA GLU A 340 0.03 7.00 26.82
C GLU A 340 0.66 6.19 27.94
N GLU A 341 0.29 4.92 28.11
CA GLU A 341 0.69 4.08 29.22
C GLU A 341 2.05 3.40 28.98
N GLU A 342 2.40 3.08 27.74
CA GLU A 342 3.59 2.28 27.39
C GLU A 342 4.50 2.93 26.34
N ASN A 343 4.18 4.10 25.82
CA ASN A 343 4.95 4.79 24.78
C ASN A 343 5.17 3.92 23.52
N VAL A 344 4.11 3.27 23.03
CA VAL A 344 4.10 2.51 21.76
C VAL A 344 2.96 3.01 20.90
N ALA A 345 3.26 3.45 19.70
CA ALA A 345 2.29 3.89 18.72
C ALA A 345 1.94 2.75 17.76
N ILE A 346 0.65 2.43 17.60
CA ILE A 346 0.11 1.48 16.62
C ILE A 346 -1.15 2.09 16.01
N THR A 347 -1.57 1.66 14.82
CA THR A 347 -2.71 2.30 14.12
C THR A 347 -4.04 1.61 14.46
N PRO A 348 -5.12 2.36 14.78
CA PRO A 348 -6.43 1.78 14.99
C PRO A 348 -7.02 1.23 13.68
N GLY A 349 -7.80 0.15 13.79
CA GLY A 349 -8.40 -0.51 12.64
C GLY A 349 -9.46 0.33 11.94
N THR A 350 -10.09 1.26 12.67
CA THR A 350 -11.07 2.21 12.12
C THR A 350 -10.51 3.16 11.06
N ASP A 351 -9.18 3.27 10.89
CA ASP A 351 -8.58 3.95 9.75
C ASP A 351 -8.77 3.16 8.44
N PHE A 352 -8.79 1.82 8.50
CA PHE A 352 -8.76 0.95 7.34
C PHE A 352 -10.11 0.32 7.01
N ALA A 353 -10.89 -0.02 8.03
CA ALA A 353 -12.17 -0.71 7.90
C ALA A 353 -13.35 0.22 8.19
N LEU A 354 -14.38 0.10 7.37
CA LEU A 354 -15.68 0.75 7.60
C LEU A 354 -16.55 -0.07 8.55
N GLN A 355 -16.29 -1.39 8.64
CA GLN A 355 -16.98 -2.32 9.51
C GLN A 355 -15.95 -3.21 10.24
N GLY A 356 -16.13 -3.41 11.55
CA GLY A 356 -15.26 -4.26 12.37
C GLY A 356 -13.88 -3.69 12.67
N GLY A 357 -13.58 -2.45 12.24
CA GLY A 357 -12.30 -1.79 12.50
C GLY A 357 -12.08 -1.48 13.99
N GLU A 358 -13.16 -1.34 14.76
CA GLU A 358 -13.14 -1.12 16.21
C GLU A 358 -12.52 -2.29 16.99
N HIS A 359 -12.50 -3.49 16.38
CA HIS A 359 -11.94 -4.70 16.97
C HIS A 359 -10.53 -5.04 16.49
N HIS A 360 -9.92 -4.22 15.65
CA HIS A 360 -8.62 -4.51 15.06
C HIS A 360 -7.63 -3.36 15.23
N VAL A 361 -6.33 -3.70 15.17
CA VAL A 361 -5.24 -2.74 15.07
C VAL A 361 -4.26 -3.17 13.99
N ARG A 362 -3.60 -2.19 13.35
CA ARG A 362 -2.48 -2.46 12.45
C ARG A 362 -1.17 -2.17 13.16
N ILE A 363 -0.24 -3.13 13.08
CA ILE A 363 1.13 -3.00 13.60
C ILE A 363 2.10 -3.06 12.43
N ALA A 364 2.97 -2.06 12.27
CA ALA A 364 4.03 -2.07 11.27
C ALA A 364 5.31 -2.66 11.88
N PHE A 365 5.97 -3.60 11.17
CA PHE A 365 7.26 -4.17 11.59
C PHE A 365 8.45 -3.50 10.89
N THR A 366 8.44 -2.17 10.88
CA THR A 366 9.38 -1.33 10.13
C THR A 366 10.60 -0.90 10.94
N THR A 367 10.67 -1.22 12.24
CA THR A 367 11.82 -0.98 13.12
C THR A 367 12.62 -2.26 13.40
N ASP A 368 13.77 -2.15 14.05
CA ASP A 368 14.63 -3.30 14.35
C ASP A 368 14.00 -4.31 15.33
N VAL A 369 14.51 -5.56 15.32
CA VAL A 369 13.95 -6.66 16.12
C VAL A 369 13.96 -6.36 17.60
N GLY A 370 15.02 -5.72 18.13
CA GLY A 370 15.10 -5.41 19.55
C GLY A 370 13.98 -4.46 19.99
N ARG A 371 13.66 -3.46 19.16
CA ARG A 371 12.53 -2.55 19.42
C ARG A 371 11.17 -3.25 19.27
N LEU A 372 11.05 -4.22 18.35
CA LEU A 372 9.83 -5.03 18.23
C LEU A 372 9.62 -5.93 19.46
N GLU A 373 10.67 -6.60 19.93
CA GLU A 373 10.63 -7.42 21.16
C GLU A 373 10.27 -6.57 22.38
N GLU A 374 10.85 -5.37 22.49
CA GLU A 374 10.49 -4.41 23.54
C GLU A 374 9.02 -3.99 23.46
N ALA A 375 8.51 -3.69 22.26
CA ALA A 375 7.10 -3.33 22.04
C ALA A 375 6.16 -4.48 22.45
N VAL A 376 6.51 -5.72 22.14
CA VAL A 376 5.77 -6.92 22.59
C VAL A 376 5.77 -7.01 24.13
N GLY A 377 6.90 -6.77 24.78
CA GLY A 377 6.99 -6.74 26.24
C GLY A 377 6.11 -5.63 26.86
N ARG A 378 6.11 -4.44 26.25
CA ARG A 378 5.25 -3.32 26.65
C ARG A 378 3.76 -3.66 26.43
N LEU A 379 3.41 -4.32 25.32
CA LEU A 379 2.05 -4.79 25.03
C LEU A 379 1.59 -5.81 26.08
N GLY A 380 2.42 -6.76 26.45
CA GLY A 380 2.11 -7.76 27.48
C GLY A 380 1.76 -7.11 28.84
N ARG A 381 2.52 -6.09 29.27
CA ARG A 381 2.22 -5.32 30.49
C ARG A 381 0.89 -4.57 30.37
N PHE A 382 0.66 -3.93 29.23
CA PHE A 382 -0.58 -3.20 28.96
C PHE A 382 -1.80 -4.11 29.04
N LEU A 383 -1.78 -5.26 28.36
CA LEU A 383 -2.89 -6.22 28.32
C LEU A 383 -3.16 -6.84 29.71
N THR A 384 -2.13 -7.06 30.51
CA THR A 384 -2.31 -7.56 31.90
C THR A 384 -3.11 -6.58 32.74
N ARG A 385 -2.85 -5.26 32.59
CA ARG A 385 -3.63 -4.23 33.30
C ARG A 385 -5.06 -4.10 32.81
N GLN A 386 -5.33 -4.36 31.51
CA GLN A 386 -6.70 -4.36 30.97
C GLN A 386 -7.55 -5.47 31.62
N ARG A 387 -7.01 -6.70 31.74
CA ARG A 387 -7.71 -7.83 32.38
C ARG A 387 -8.04 -7.59 33.86
N GLY A 388 -7.28 -6.77 34.55
CA GLY A 388 -7.54 -6.44 35.96
C GLY A 388 -8.57 -5.33 36.17
N ARG A 389 -9.06 -4.69 35.07
CA ARG A 389 -10.05 -3.62 35.10
C ARG A 389 -11.42 -4.05 34.59
N ALA A 390 -11.50 -5.19 33.89
CA ALA A 390 -12.74 -5.84 33.47
C ALA A 390 -13.25 -6.81 34.55
#